data_c2106623e1decdcc497e602df324056c
#
_entry.id   c2106623e1decdcc497e602df324056c
#
_cell.length_a   1.000
_cell.length_b   1.000
_cell.length_c   1.000
_cell.angle_alpha   90.00
_cell.angle_beta   90.00
_cell.angle_gamma   90.00
#
_symmetry.space_group_name_H-M   'P 1'
#
loop_
_entity.id
_entity.type
_entity.pdbx_description
1 polymer ?
#
loop_
_entity_poly.entity_id
_entity_poly.type
_entity_poly.pdbx_seq_one_letter_code
_entity_poly.pdbx_strand_id
1 'polypeptide(L)'
;MSDHSSQMKDVWADMDTTATEPVQAYLTATGERLRADGCEVRTEDWGGVPVLIGYRGDFRMRWMATKLHLFTVAAPTTLVTADALQRFTATAMDYVLARKGQLRGFQNGVAVFPALVGTQVEPAASAWAQGGQQMKFAAVARPVAVDAGSGRASAYRGNPALGFIYAAHLRSKLNAYFPVAGT
;
A
#
# COMPACT_ATOMS: atom_id res chain seq x y z
N MET A 1 -4.18 -8.44 -23.52
CA MET A 1 -2.88 -8.31 -22.84
C MET A 1 -2.25 -6.92 -22.94
N SER A 2 -2.68 -6.06 -23.83
CA SER A 2 -2.13 -4.71 -24.03
C SER A 2 -2.63 -3.63 -23.05
N ASP A 3 -3.74 -3.88 -22.35
CA ASP A 3 -4.41 -2.88 -21.49
C ASP A 3 -3.70 -2.66 -20.15
N HIS A 4 -3.13 -3.71 -19.56
CA HIS A 4 -2.50 -3.65 -18.23
C HIS A 4 -1.19 -2.85 -18.23
N SER A 5 -0.38 -2.96 -19.29
CA SER A 5 0.87 -2.20 -19.43
C SER A 5 0.61 -0.71 -19.71
N SER A 6 -0.50 -0.38 -20.37
CA SER A 6 -0.89 1.01 -20.62
C SER A 6 -1.35 1.68 -19.33
N GLN A 7 -2.22 1.04 -18.56
CA GLN A 7 -2.68 1.54 -17.25
C GLN A 7 -1.54 1.75 -16.24
N MET A 8 -0.52 0.87 -16.26
CA MET A 8 0.64 1.02 -15.39
C MET A 8 1.51 2.23 -15.75
N LYS A 9 1.54 2.64 -17.03
CA LYS A 9 2.27 3.86 -17.44
C LYS A 9 1.49 5.13 -17.06
N ASP A 10 0.18 5.09 -17.13
CA ASP A 10 -0.67 6.23 -16.86
C ASP A 10 -0.67 6.63 -15.37
N VAL A 11 -0.39 5.68 -14.47
CA VAL A 11 -0.28 5.97 -13.03
C VAL A 11 0.85 6.94 -12.70
N TRP A 12 1.91 6.93 -13.52
CA TRP A 12 3.10 7.80 -13.34
C TRP A 12 3.02 9.12 -14.08
N ALA A 13 1.89 9.38 -14.79
CA ALA A 13 1.70 10.65 -15.49
C ALA A 13 1.89 11.82 -14.50
N ASP A 14 2.70 12.80 -14.90
CA ASP A 14 3.02 13.99 -14.11
C ASP A 14 3.72 13.72 -12.75
N MET A 15 4.25 12.51 -12.55
CA MET A 15 5.04 12.17 -11.37
C MET A 15 6.53 12.09 -11.71
N ASP A 16 7.35 12.72 -10.89
CA ASP A 16 8.78 12.43 -10.88
C ASP A 16 9.04 11.24 -9.93
N THR A 17 9.29 10.09 -10.50
CA THR A 17 9.51 8.82 -9.78
C THR A 17 10.99 8.57 -9.45
N THR A 18 11.82 9.61 -9.48
CA THR A 18 13.24 9.50 -9.09
C THR A 18 13.34 9.07 -7.63
N ALA A 19 13.98 7.94 -7.41
CA ALA A 19 14.27 7.44 -6.06
C ALA A 19 15.54 8.10 -5.52
N THR A 20 15.38 9.19 -4.77
CA THR A 20 16.49 9.83 -4.05
C THR A 20 17.01 8.92 -2.93
N GLU A 21 18.21 9.20 -2.40
CA GLU A 21 18.80 8.38 -1.34
C GLU A 21 17.85 8.15 -0.13
N PRO A 22 17.21 9.17 0.46
CA PRO A 22 16.28 8.95 1.57
C PRO A 22 15.07 8.08 1.19
N VAL A 23 14.55 8.24 -0.02
CA VAL A 23 13.43 7.44 -0.54
C VAL A 23 13.85 5.98 -0.70
N GLN A 24 15.03 5.75 -1.28
CA GLN A 24 15.58 4.41 -1.45
C GLN A 24 15.84 3.72 -0.11
N ALA A 25 16.42 4.45 0.85
CA ALA A 25 16.67 3.95 2.20
C ALA A 25 15.36 3.56 2.91
N TYR A 26 14.32 4.41 2.79
CA TYR A 26 13.01 4.13 3.39
C TYR A 26 12.34 2.88 2.76
N LEU A 27 12.37 2.74 1.43
CA LEU A 27 11.84 1.58 0.73
C LEU A 27 12.59 0.30 1.11
N THR A 28 13.92 0.36 1.22
CA THR A 28 14.75 -0.77 1.68
C THR A 28 14.35 -1.20 3.09
N ALA A 29 14.29 -0.25 4.03
CA ALA A 29 13.87 -0.52 5.41
C ALA A 29 12.44 -1.06 5.49
N THR A 30 11.52 -0.60 4.63
CA THR A 30 10.17 -1.14 4.53
C THR A 30 10.20 -2.59 4.06
N GLY A 31 11.02 -2.91 3.06
CA GLY A 31 11.20 -4.30 2.60
C GLY A 31 11.76 -5.21 3.70
N GLU A 32 12.67 -4.73 4.53
CA GLU A 32 13.21 -5.46 5.68
C GLU A 32 12.14 -5.72 6.75
N ARG A 33 11.32 -4.72 7.08
CA ARG A 33 10.19 -4.88 8.03
C ARG A 33 9.18 -5.91 7.52
N LEU A 34 8.87 -5.88 6.23
CA LEU A 34 7.98 -6.85 5.59
C LEU A 34 8.54 -8.27 5.69
N ARG A 35 9.83 -8.49 5.37
CA ARG A 35 10.49 -9.79 5.49
C ARG A 35 10.53 -10.28 6.94
N ALA A 36 10.84 -9.40 7.89
CA ALA A 36 10.87 -9.71 9.31
C ALA A 36 9.50 -10.17 9.84
N ASP A 37 8.40 -9.68 9.25
CA ASP A 37 7.04 -10.10 9.57
C ASP A 37 6.56 -11.31 8.74
N GLY A 38 7.44 -11.96 7.97
CA GLY A 38 7.14 -13.16 7.20
C GLY A 38 6.41 -12.91 5.88
N CYS A 39 6.49 -11.69 5.34
CA CYS A 39 5.97 -11.41 4.01
C CYS A 39 6.89 -11.97 2.92
N GLU A 40 6.31 -12.44 1.83
CA GLU A 40 7.01 -12.59 0.56
C GLU A 40 7.24 -11.19 -0.02
N VAL A 41 8.51 -10.85 -0.29
CA VAL A 41 8.89 -9.50 -0.76
C VAL A 41 9.61 -9.60 -2.08
N ARG A 42 9.14 -8.83 -3.07
CA ARG A 42 9.76 -8.72 -4.39
C ARG A 42 9.65 -7.28 -4.91
N THR A 43 10.41 -6.98 -5.93
CA THR A 43 10.29 -5.74 -6.71
C THR A 43 9.77 -6.08 -8.09
N GLU A 44 8.76 -5.36 -8.54
CA GLU A 44 8.20 -5.46 -9.89
C GLU A 44 8.41 -4.14 -10.64
N ASP A 45 8.67 -4.23 -11.94
CA ASP A 45 8.70 -3.04 -12.80
C ASP A 45 7.28 -2.68 -13.25
N TRP A 46 6.83 -1.48 -12.89
CA TRP A 46 5.55 -0.94 -13.33
C TRP A 46 5.80 0.22 -14.31
N GLY A 47 6.07 -0.15 -15.56
CA GLY A 47 6.26 0.85 -16.63
C GLY A 47 7.53 1.69 -16.48
N GLY A 48 8.61 1.11 -15.99
CA GLY A 48 9.90 1.74 -15.76
C GLY A 48 10.15 2.17 -14.32
N VAL A 49 9.17 1.99 -13.42
CA VAL A 49 9.28 2.34 -12.01
C VAL A 49 9.38 1.06 -11.17
N PRO A 50 10.43 0.90 -10.35
CA PRO A 50 10.55 -0.24 -9.44
C PRO A 50 9.57 -0.10 -8.27
N VAL A 51 8.62 -1.02 -8.17
CA VAL A 51 7.60 -1.06 -7.13
C VAL A 51 7.87 -2.21 -6.18
N LEU A 52 7.98 -1.91 -4.89
CA LEU A 52 8.14 -2.90 -3.83
C LEU A 52 6.78 -3.55 -3.54
N ILE A 53 6.73 -4.87 -3.65
CA ILE A 53 5.54 -5.66 -3.36
C ILE A 53 5.83 -6.56 -2.17
N GLY A 54 5.05 -6.42 -1.11
CA GLY A 54 5.00 -7.36 0.01
C GLY A 54 3.67 -8.11 0.02
N TYR A 55 3.70 -9.41 0.28
CA TYR A 55 2.49 -10.24 0.37
C TYR A 55 2.54 -11.16 1.57
N ARG A 56 1.38 -11.29 2.25
CA ARG A 56 1.16 -12.33 3.25
C ARG A 56 -0.29 -12.79 3.25
N GLY A 57 -0.50 -14.05 3.61
CA GLY A 57 -1.82 -14.60 3.84
C GLY A 57 -2.00 -14.94 5.32
N ASP A 58 -2.97 -14.30 5.97
CA ASP A 58 -3.28 -14.54 7.39
C ASP A 58 -4.62 -15.25 7.53
N PHE A 59 -4.65 -16.30 8.33
CA PHE A 59 -5.87 -17.02 8.70
C PHE A 59 -6.13 -16.88 10.19
N ARG A 60 -7.36 -16.51 10.56
CA ARG A 60 -7.76 -16.48 11.98
C ARG A 60 -9.21 -16.97 12.14
N MET A 61 -9.42 -17.85 13.11
CA MET A 61 -10.76 -18.36 13.45
C MET A 61 -11.76 -17.23 13.82
N ARG A 62 -11.28 -16.18 14.51
CA ARG A 62 -12.09 -15.01 14.88
C ARG A 62 -12.59 -14.19 13.69
N TRP A 63 -12.08 -14.42 12.49
CA TRP A 63 -12.57 -13.82 11.24
C TRP A 63 -13.56 -14.73 10.53
N MET A 64 -14.35 -15.51 11.27
CA MET A 64 -15.29 -16.47 10.72
C MET A 64 -14.64 -17.48 9.76
N ALA A 65 -13.42 -17.91 10.12
CA ALA A 65 -12.57 -18.80 9.31
C ALA A 65 -12.22 -18.26 7.92
N THR A 66 -12.20 -16.93 7.74
CA THR A 66 -11.74 -16.31 6.49
C THR A 66 -10.23 -16.10 6.47
N LYS A 67 -9.64 -16.21 5.29
CA LYS A 67 -8.25 -15.86 5.02
C LYS A 67 -8.17 -14.41 4.54
N LEU A 68 -7.30 -13.62 5.16
CA LEU A 68 -6.98 -12.27 4.71
C LEU A 68 -5.69 -12.29 3.89
N HIS A 69 -5.76 -11.85 2.65
CA HIS A 69 -4.62 -11.59 1.80
C HIS A 69 -4.23 -10.12 1.92
N LEU A 70 -3.08 -9.86 2.54
CA LEU A 70 -2.57 -8.51 2.73
C LEU A 70 -1.40 -8.25 1.78
N PHE A 71 -1.53 -7.20 1.00
CA PHE A 71 -0.50 -6.68 0.12
C PHE A 71 0.02 -5.34 0.64
N THR A 72 1.30 -5.10 0.45
CA THR A 72 1.92 -3.78 0.55
C THR A 72 2.50 -3.46 -0.82
N VAL A 73 2.17 -2.31 -1.36
CA VAL A 73 2.61 -1.86 -2.69
C VAL A 73 3.21 -0.48 -2.51
N ALA A 74 4.54 -0.37 -2.61
CA ALA A 74 5.23 0.89 -2.34
C ALA A 74 6.09 1.33 -3.53
N ALA A 75 5.99 2.61 -3.88
CA ALA A 75 6.70 3.18 -5.02
C ALA A 75 7.36 4.52 -4.67
N PRO A 76 8.49 4.85 -5.33
CA PRO A 76 9.16 6.12 -5.15
C PRO A 76 8.46 7.27 -5.89
N THR A 77 8.58 8.46 -5.34
CA THR A 77 8.31 9.73 -6.01
C THR A 77 9.13 10.83 -5.36
N THR A 78 9.28 11.99 -5.98
CA THR A 78 9.87 13.16 -5.31
C THR A 78 8.85 13.90 -4.46
N LEU A 79 7.61 14.05 -4.97
CA LEU A 79 6.51 14.74 -4.31
C LEU A 79 5.28 13.83 -4.25
N VAL A 80 4.74 13.63 -3.07
CA VAL A 80 3.46 12.93 -2.87
C VAL A 80 2.33 13.95 -2.89
N THR A 81 1.57 13.98 -3.99
CA THR A 81 0.35 14.78 -4.13
C THR A 81 -0.89 13.92 -3.82
N ALA A 82 -2.00 14.56 -3.48
CA ALA A 82 -3.26 13.84 -3.23
C ALA A 82 -3.72 13.07 -4.49
N ASP A 83 -3.64 13.71 -5.66
CA ASP A 83 -4.03 13.12 -6.93
C ASP A 83 -3.15 11.91 -7.31
N ALA A 84 -1.82 12.04 -7.18
CA ALA A 84 -0.89 10.94 -7.41
C ALA A 84 -1.18 9.74 -6.50
N LEU A 85 -1.43 10.00 -5.21
CA LEU A 85 -1.74 8.94 -4.24
C LEU A 85 -3.09 8.28 -4.54
N GLN A 86 -4.09 9.03 -5.01
CA GLN A 86 -5.39 8.49 -5.43
C GLN A 86 -5.24 7.57 -6.65
N ARG A 87 -4.55 8.02 -7.70
CA ARG A 87 -4.28 7.20 -8.90
C ARG A 87 -3.50 5.94 -8.55
N PHE A 88 -2.44 6.08 -7.76
CA PHE A 88 -1.63 4.94 -7.33
C PHE A 88 -2.43 3.93 -6.49
N THR A 89 -3.30 4.42 -5.60
CA THR A 89 -4.21 3.58 -4.80
C THR A 89 -5.17 2.79 -5.69
N ALA A 90 -5.77 3.43 -6.68
CA ALA A 90 -6.67 2.76 -7.62
C ALA A 90 -5.94 1.65 -8.40
N THR A 91 -4.75 1.95 -8.91
CA THR A 91 -3.93 0.97 -9.64
C THR A 91 -3.48 -0.19 -8.75
N ALA A 92 -3.07 0.08 -7.52
CA ALA A 92 -2.71 -0.97 -6.56
C ALA A 92 -3.91 -1.85 -6.19
N MET A 93 -5.11 -1.28 -6.08
CA MET A 93 -6.33 -2.06 -5.86
C MET A 93 -6.66 -2.96 -7.06
N ASP A 94 -6.53 -2.46 -8.28
CA ASP A 94 -6.75 -3.26 -9.49
C ASP A 94 -5.73 -4.39 -9.60
N TYR A 95 -4.48 -4.11 -9.28
CA TYR A 95 -3.42 -5.11 -9.23
C TYR A 95 -3.73 -6.26 -8.25
N VAL A 96 -4.17 -5.97 -7.03
CA VAL A 96 -4.47 -7.03 -6.04
C VAL A 96 -5.77 -7.76 -6.36
N LEU A 97 -6.76 -7.09 -6.95
CA LEU A 97 -8.00 -7.72 -7.40
C LEU A 97 -7.77 -8.70 -8.56
N ALA A 98 -6.89 -8.35 -9.51
CA ALA A 98 -6.49 -9.25 -10.59
C ALA A 98 -5.83 -10.53 -10.04
N ARG A 99 -5.01 -10.42 -9.00
CA ARG A 99 -4.39 -11.56 -8.33
C ARG A 99 -5.38 -12.38 -7.51
N LYS A 100 -6.42 -11.76 -6.95
CA LYS A 100 -7.49 -12.47 -6.22
C LYS A 100 -8.19 -13.50 -7.09
N GLY A 101 -8.38 -13.25 -8.38
CA GLY A 101 -8.94 -14.22 -9.33
C GLY A 101 -8.13 -15.52 -9.43
N GLN A 102 -6.85 -15.48 -9.05
CA GLN A 102 -5.94 -16.64 -8.99
C GLN A 102 -5.92 -17.30 -7.59
N LEU A 103 -6.44 -16.63 -6.55
CA LEU A 103 -6.52 -17.14 -5.18
C LEU A 103 -7.86 -17.88 -5.03
N ARG A 104 -7.84 -19.19 -5.13
CA ARG A 104 -9.04 -20.04 -5.04
C ARG A 104 -9.63 -20.00 -3.62
N GLY A 105 -10.94 -19.69 -3.50
CA GLY A 105 -11.72 -19.76 -2.26
C GLY A 105 -12.73 -18.63 -2.10
N PHE A 106 -13.98 -18.99 -1.69
CA PHE A 106 -15.12 -18.07 -1.61
C PHE A 106 -15.12 -17.10 -0.42
N GLN A 107 -14.21 -17.28 0.56
CA GLN A 107 -14.19 -16.49 1.81
C GLN A 107 -12.85 -15.82 2.05
N ASN A 108 -12.32 -15.10 1.04
CA ASN A 108 -11.05 -14.42 1.17
C ASN A 108 -11.24 -12.90 1.18
N GLY A 109 -10.81 -12.24 2.25
CA GLY A 109 -10.63 -10.79 2.29
C GLY A 109 -9.33 -10.40 1.59
N VAL A 110 -9.32 -9.26 0.91
CA VAL A 110 -8.11 -8.67 0.33
C VAL A 110 -7.92 -7.27 0.89
N ALA A 111 -6.72 -6.99 1.37
CA ALA A 111 -6.33 -5.65 1.81
C ALA A 111 -5.02 -5.24 1.15
N VAL A 112 -4.85 -3.96 0.91
CA VAL A 112 -3.62 -3.40 0.37
C VAL A 112 -3.24 -2.10 1.08
N PHE A 113 -1.94 -1.91 1.31
CA PHE A 113 -1.32 -0.66 1.73
C PHE A 113 -0.58 -0.06 0.52
N PRO A 114 -1.25 0.77 -0.29
CA PRO A 114 -0.58 1.49 -1.36
C PRO A 114 0.17 2.67 -0.75
N ALA A 115 1.49 2.70 -0.91
CA ALA A 115 2.36 3.70 -0.32
C ALA A 115 3.14 4.46 -1.40
N LEU A 116 3.03 5.78 -1.42
CA LEU A 116 3.96 6.64 -2.15
C LEU A 116 4.98 7.20 -1.16
N VAL A 117 6.26 7.01 -1.49
CA VAL A 117 7.39 7.43 -0.68
C VAL A 117 8.14 8.54 -1.39
N GLY A 118 8.07 9.75 -0.84
CA GLY A 118 8.70 10.94 -1.40
C GLY A 118 9.55 11.68 -0.37
N THR A 119 10.27 12.70 -0.83
CA THR A 119 10.99 13.63 0.05
C THR A 119 10.11 14.80 0.48
N GLN A 120 8.98 14.97 -0.19
CA GLN A 120 7.98 15.98 0.12
C GLN A 120 6.57 15.35 0.05
N VAL A 121 5.71 15.76 0.96
CA VAL A 121 4.31 15.32 1.00
C VAL A 121 3.42 16.53 1.13
N GLU A 122 2.49 16.71 0.21
CA GLU A 122 1.49 17.77 0.31
C GLU A 122 0.56 17.55 1.51
N PRO A 123 0.16 18.61 2.22
CA PRO A 123 -0.83 18.51 3.30
C PRO A 123 -2.12 17.82 2.85
N ALA A 124 -2.57 18.06 1.63
CA ALA A 124 -3.75 17.42 1.05
C ALA A 124 -3.58 15.90 0.88
N ALA A 125 -2.37 15.42 0.52
CA ALA A 125 -2.06 14.00 0.43
C ALA A 125 -2.10 13.32 1.80
N SER A 126 -1.49 13.96 2.81
CA SER A 126 -1.53 13.49 4.20
C SER A 126 -2.97 13.42 4.73
N ALA A 127 -3.76 14.48 4.50
CA ALA A 127 -5.16 14.52 4.91
C ALA A 127 -5.99 13.43 4.24
N TRP A 128 -5.81 13.23 2.93
CA TRP A 128 -6.52 12.17 2.21
C TRP A 128 -6.15 10.77 2.71
N ALA A 129 -4.87 10.50 2.93
CA ALA A 129 -4.40 9.22 3.47
C ALA A 129 -4.98 8.93 4.87
N GLN A 130 -5.16 9.95 5.70
CA GLN A 130 -5.71 9.84 7.06
C GLN A 130 -7.24 9.83 7.09
N GLY A 131 -7.90 10.29 6.04
CA GLY A 131 -9.35 10.51 5.98
C GLY A 131 -10.19 9.24 6.02
N GLY A 132 -9.62 8.08 5.69
CA GLY A 132 -10.33 6.80 5.74
C GLY A 132 -9.71 5.73 4.85
N GLN A 133 -10.27 4.54 4.95
CA GLN A 133 -9.92 3.47 4.02
C GLN A 133 -10.75 3.57 2.74
N GLN A 134 -10.17 3.13 1.62
CA GLN A 134 -10.84 3.01 0.34
C GLN A 134 -11.35 1.59 0.15
N MET A 135 -12.49 1.44 -0.49
CA MET A 135 -13.07 0.12 -0.78
C MET A 135 -13.41 0.02 -2.27
N LYS A 136 -13.05 -1.10 -2.88
CA LYS A 136 -13.43 -1.44 -4.24
C LYS A 136 -13.75 -2.94 -4.30
N PHE A 137 -15.01 -3.28 -4.60
CA PHE A 137 -15.51 -4.66 -4.51
C PHE A 137 -15.23 -5.27 -3.12
N ALA A 138 -14.47 -6.36 -3.06
CA ALA A 138 -14.09 -7.04 -1.82
C ALA A 138 -12.65 -6.72 -1.36
N ALA A 139 -12.05 -5.65 -1.88
CA ALA A 139 -10.73 -5.19 -1.48
C ALA A 139 -10.82 -3.91 -0.65
N VAL A 140 -9.95 -3.82 0.35
CA VAL A 140 -9.79 -2.64 1.21
C VAL A 140 -8.40 -2.08 1.01
N ALA A 141 -8.30 -0.77 0.76
CA ALA A 141 -7.01 -0.07 0.73
C ALA A 141 -6.89 0.92 1.89
N ARG A 142 -5.72 0.97 2.51
CA ARG A 142 -5.30 2.03 3.42
C ARG A 142 -4.09 2.75 2.81
N PRO A 143 -4.33 3.85 2.09
CA PRO A 143 -3.27 4.61 1.45
C PRO A 143 -2.27 5.15 2.46
N VAL A 144 -1.01 5.22 2.05
CA VAL A 144 0.09 5.74 2.88
C VAL A 144 0.85 6.81 2.12
N ALA A 145 0.95 7.99 2.69
CA ALA A 145 1.82 9.07 2.20
C ALA A 145 3.05 9.15 3.10
N VAL A 146 4.24 8.95 2.54
CA VAL A 146 5.49 8.89 3.30
C VAL A 146 6.41 10.04 2.93
N ASP A 147 6.80 10.82 3.92
CA ASP A 147 7.95 11.73 3.86
C ASP A 147 9.20 10.98 4.35
N ALA A 148 10.03 10.57 3.40
CA ALA A 148 11.24 9.81 3.68
C ALA A 148 12.30 10.63 4.41
N GLY A 149 12.30 11.96 4.24
CA GLY A 149 13.24 12.87 4.92
C GLY A 149 13.03 12.91 6.43
N SER A 150 11.76 12.97 6.87
CA SER A 150 11.38 12.96 8.29
C SER A 150 11.03 11.56 8.82
N GLY A 151 10.90 10.56 7.96
CA GLY A 151 10.41 9.23 8.31
C GLY A 151 8.92 9.18 8.66
N ARG A 152 8.18 10.27 8.42
CA ARG A 152 6.76 10.38 8.78
C ARG A 152 5.88 9.68 7.76
N ALA A 153 4.99 8.81 8.23
CA ALA A 153 3.99 8.14 7.42
C ALA A 153 2.57 8.53 7.85
N SER A 154 1.82 9.13 6.93
CA SER A 154 0.41 9.49 7.09
C SER A 154 -0.48 8.41 6.53
N ALA A 155 -1.37 7.84 7.32
CA ALA A 155 -2.31 6.81 6.92
C ALA A 155 -3.48 6.72 7.91
N TYR A 156 -4.61 6.16 7.47
CA TYR A 156 -5.77 5.89 8.32
C TYR A 156 -5.50 4.73 9.27
N ARG A 157 -5.51 5.01 10.58
CA ARG A 157 -5.29 4.04 11.66
C ARG A 157 -6.53 3.79 12.54
N GLY A 158 -7.69 4.30 12.10
CA GLY A 158 -8.95 4.17 12.81
C GLY A 158 -9.65 2.82 12.64
N ASN A 159 -10.85 2.73 13.20
CA ASN A 159 -11.76 1.60 13.07
C ASN A 159 -12.87 1.98 12.07
N PRO A 160 -12.89 1.42 10.87
CA PRO A 160 -13.92 1.72 9.90
C PRO A 160 -15.24 1.03 10.27
N ALA A 161 -16.36 1.59 9.80
CA ALA A 161 -17.67 0.97 9.97
C ALA A 161 -17.80 -0.36 9.19
N LEU A 162 -17.18 -0.44 8.00
CA LEU A 162 -17.12 -1.65 7.18
C LEU A 162 -15.75 -2.30 7.26
N GLY A 163 -15.72 -3.64 7.34
CA GLY A 163 -14.44 -4.38 7.45
C GLY A 163 -13.78 -4.29 8.83
N PHE A 164 -14.55 -3.92 9.86
CA PHE A 164 -14.05 -3.74 11.24
C PHE A 164 -13.40 -5.01 11.82
N ILE A 165 -13.79 -6.20 11.36
CA ILE A 165 -13.21 -7.48 11.82
C ILE A 165 -11.71 -7.58 11.57
N TYR A 166 -11.20 -6.89 10.54
CA TYR A 166 -9.78 -6.83 10.21
C TYR A 166 -9.08 -5.57 10.75
N ALA A 167 -9.83 -4.60 11.29
CA ALA A 167 -9.32 -3.26 11.57
C ALA A 167 -8.12 -3.26 12.52
N ALA A 168 -8.18 -4.02 13.62
CA ALA A 168 -7.10 -4.12 14.58
C ALA A 168 -5.84 -4.78 13.97
N HIS A 169 -6.03 -5.81 13.14
CA HIS A 169 -4.94 -6.48 12.45
C HIS A 169 -4.29 -5.56 11.42
N LEU A 170 -5.08 -4.91 10.57
CA LEU A 170 -4.58 -3.97 9.57
C LEU A 170 -3.82 -2.80 10.22
N ARG A 171 -4.34 -2.26 11.33
CA ARG A 171 -3.65 -1.20 12.09
C ARG A 171 -2.31 -1.69 12.64
N SER A 172 -2.26 -2.89 13.22
CA SER A 172 -1.02 -3.49 13.72
C SER A 172 0.02 -3.65 12.63
N LYS A 173 -0.38 -4.16 11.45
CA LYS A 173 0.51 -4.34 10.31
C LYS A 173 0.96 -3.02 9.70
N LEU A 174 0.04 -2.06 9.57
CA LEU A 174 0.34 -0.71 9.10
C LEU A 174 1.40 -0.04 9.99
N ASN A 175 1.27 -0.15 11.32
CA ASN A 175 2.25 0.40 12.26
C ASN A 175 3.61 -0.33 12.19
N ALA A 176 3.60 -1.64 11.93
CA ALA A 176 4.83 -2.41 11.78
C ALA A 176 5.60 -2.04 10.51
N TYR A 177 4.89 -1.83 9.40
CA TYR A 177 5.52 -1.55 8.10
C TYR A 177 5.83 -0.07 7.88
N PHE A 178 4.94 0.81 8.38
CA PHE A 178 5.03 2.26 8.29
C PHE A 178 4.89 2.88 9.69
N PRO A 179 5.93 2.80 10.51
CA PRO A 179 5.89 3.30 11.87
C PRO A 179 5.62 4.80 11.92
N VAL A 180 4.97 5.25 12.99
CA VAL A 180 4.81 6.68 13.27
C VAL A 180 6.16 7.21 13.71
N ALA A 181 6.65 8.28 13.08
CA ALA A 181 7.91 8.90 13.47
C ALA A 181 7.84 9.36 14.93
N GLY A 182 8.82 8.96 15.73
CA GLY A 182 8.96 9.43 17.12
C GLY A 182 8.38 8.52 18.21
N THR A 183 8.12 7.24 17.90
CA THR A 183 7.88 6.21 18.94
C THR A 183 9.04 5.25 19.04
#